data_97d6b60ec6d1ce057644fe4059634c92
#
_entry.id   97d6b60ec6d1ce057644fe4059634c92
#
_cell.length_a   1.000
_cell.length_b   1.000
_cell.length_c   1.000
_cell.angle_alpha   90.00
_cell.angle_beta   90.00
_cell.angle_gamma   90.00
#
_symmetry.space_group_name_H-M   'P 1'
#
loop_
_entity.id
_entity.type
_entity.pdbx_description
1 polymer ?
#
loop_
_entity_poly.entity_id
_entity_poly.type
_entity_poly.pdbx_seq_one_letter_code
_entity_poly.pdbx_strand_id
1 'polypeptide(L)'
;MCYKIRPARPGDGPALSAIYAPYTATELTFESPAPGPEEFTARIISVLEDYPFLVCEAGGVPVGYAYAHRYRVRAAYDWDSELSVYLAPEHQGRGVGKALYSALLDILSIQGYVNIYGTVSVPNPPSERLHEGLGFQLVYTDVKTGWKLGRWLDLAYYRLQLRPYEPAPEPVTPFPALDTSAVMAVCERRAEEIGG
;
A
#
# COMPACT_ATOMS: atom_id res chain seq x y z
N MET A 1 -21.53 -7.53 -5.73
CA MET A 1 -20.66 -8.21 -4.72
C MET A 1 -20.37 -7.15 -3.66
N CYS A 2 -20.55 -7.45 -2.38
CA CYS A 2 -20.30 -6.47 -1.34
C CYS A 2 -18.83 -6.53 -0.92
N TYR A 3 -18.13 -5.42 -1.05
CA TYR A 3 -16.75 -5.26 -0.59
C TYR A 3 -16.73 -4.55 0.76
N LYS A 4 -15.73 -4.89 1.58
CA LYS A 4 -15.47 -4.26 2.86
C LYS A 4 -13.98 -3.99 3.00
N ILE A 5 -13.61 -2.79 3.45
CA ILE A 5 -12.23 -2.46 3.82
C ILE A 5 -12.15 -2.39 5.34
N ARG A 6 -11.08 -2.91 5.91
CA ARG A 6 -10.79 -2.87 7.35
C ARG A 6 -9.29 -2.90 7.64
N PRO A 7 -8.86 -2.50 8.83
CA PRO A 7 -7.51 -2.78 9.29
C PRO A 7 -7.20 -4.29 9.27
N ALA A 8 -5.97 -4.63 8.93
CA ALA A 8 -5.48 -6.01 8.98
C ALA A 8 -5.37 -6.51 10.43
N ARG A 9 -5.36 -7.82 10.57
CA ARG A 9 -5.17 -8.54 11.84
C ARG A 9 -4.09 -9.60 11.65
N PRO A 10 -3.39 -10.03 12.70
CA PRO A 10 -2.38 -11.08 12.59
C PRO A 10 -2.90 -12.35 11.90
N GLY A 11 -4.17 -12.71 12.14
CA GLY A 11 -4.82 -13.87 11.52
C GLY A 11 -5.02 -13.78 10.00
N ASP A 12 -4.82 -12.63 9.39
CA ASP A 12 -4.91 -12.47 7.93
C ASP A 12 -3.64 -12.97 7.20
N GLY A 13 -2.53 -13.17 7.92
CA GLY A 13 -1.23 -13.54 7.35
C GLY A 13 -1.29 -14.65 6.30
N PRO A 14 -1.93 -15.81 6.56
CA PRO A 14 -2.03 -16.88 5.58
C PRO A 14 -2.73 -16.48 4.28
N ALA A 15 -3.86 -15.76 4.37
CA ALA A 15 -4.62 -15.32 3.20
C ALA A 15 -3.85 -14.28 2.39
N LEU A 16 -3.18 -13.31 3.05
CA LEU A 16 -2.43 -12.26 2.38
C LEU A 16 -1.13 -12.80 1.76
N SER A 17 -0.46 -13.75 2.40
CA SER A 17 0.66 -14.51 1.83
C SER A 17 0.24 -15.23 0.54
N ALA A 18 -0.93 -15.88 0.52
CA ALA A 18 -1.45 -16.53 -0.67
C ALA A 18 -1.78 -15.55 -1.81
N ILE A 19 -2.29 -14.35 -1.50
CA ILE A 19 -2.50 -13.28 -2.49
C ILE A 19 -1.17 -12.78 -3.07
N TYR A 20 -0.12 -12.67 -2.23
CA TYR A 20 1.18 -12.15 -2.64
C TYR A 20 2.04 -13.14 -3.43
N ALA A 21 1.97 -14.42 -3.09
CA ALA A 21 2.86 -15.47 -3.64
C ALA A 21 2.93 -15.47 -5.19
N PRO A 22 1.83 -15.31 -5.96
CA PRO A 22 1.91 -15.25 -7.42
C PRO A 22 2.76 -14.09 -7.95
N TYR A 23 2.77 -12.95 -7.25
CA TYR A 23 3.56 -11.77 -7.67
C TYR A 23 5.07 -12.02 -7.60
N THR A 24 5.53 -12.82 -6.62
CA THR A 24 6.96 -13.13 -6.48
C THR A 24 7.53 -13.96 -7.63
N ALA A 25 6.67 -14.65 -8.39
CA ALA A 25 7.03 -15.36 -9.62
C ALA A 25 7.04 -14.46 -10.87
N THR A 26 6.76 -13.16 -10.70
CA THR A 26 6.72 -12.18 -11.78
C THR A 26 7.76 -11.08 -11.58
N GLU A 27 7.81 -10.14 -12.52
CA GLU A 27 8.65 -8.93 -12.44
C GLU A 27 7.99 -7.79 -11.67
N LEU A 28 6.75 -7.97 -11.20
CA LEU A 28 5.97 -6.93 -10.53
C LEU A 28 6.42 -6.64 -9.09
N THR A 29 7.25 -7.50 -8.52
CA THR A 29 7.96 -7.29 -7.26
C THR A 29 9.40 -7.79 -7.37
N PHE A 30 10.32 -7.16 -6.63
CA PHE A 30 11.72 -7.60 -6.59
C PHE A 30 11.96 -8.72 -5.56
N GLU A 31 10.97 -9.03 -4.73
CA GLU A 31 11.07 -10.06 -3.71
C GLU A 31 11.04 -11.48 -4.31
N SER A 32 11.92 -12.35 -3.81
CA SER A 32 11.98 -13.78 -4.11
C SER A 32 12.86 -14.46 -3.04
N PRO A 33 12.45 -15.60 -2.47
CA PRO A 33 11.18 -16.32 -2.66
C PRO A 33 9.98 -15.61 -2.00
N ALA A 34 8.77 -16.17 -2.20
CA ALA A 34 7.58 -15.68 -1.52
C ALA A 34 7.68 -15.89 0.01
N PRO A 35 7.30 -14.88 0.83
CA PRO A 35 7.25 -15.04 2.28
C PRO A 35 6.16 -16.05 2.69
N GLY A 36 6.47 -16.89 3.66
CA GLY A 36 5.50 -17.82 4.22
C GLY A 36 4.42 -17.14 5.09
N PRO A 37 3.37 -17.88 5.47
CA PRO A 37 2.26 -17.34 6.29
C PRO A 37 2.71 -16.71 7.62
N GLU A 38 3.67 -17.34 8.32
CA GLU A 38 4.18 -16.86 9.60
C GLU A 38 4.98 -15.57 9.42
N GLU A 39 5.84 -15.52 8.40
CA GLU A 39 6.60 -14.31 8.06
C GLU A 39 5.65 -13.17 7.67
N PHE A 40 4.61 -13.47 6.89
CA PHE A 40 3.62 -12.46 6.50
C PHE A 40 2.84 -11.94 7.71
N THR A 41 2.50 -12.82 8.66
CA THR A 41 1.90 -12.44 9.94
C THR A 41 2.80 -11.50 10.72
N ALA A 42 4.11 -11.79 10.80
CA ALA A 42 5.07 -10.93 11.47
C ALA A 42 5.19 -9.55 10.80
N ARG A 43 5.15 -9.49 9.45
CA ARG A 43 5.13 -8.23 8.70
C ARG A 43 3.89 -7.38 9.03
N ILE A 44 2.71 -8.00 9.09
CA ILE A 44 1.46 -7.30 9.47
C ILE A 44 1.61 -6.68 10.86
N ILE A 45 2.09 -7.44 11.85
CA ILE A 45 2.29 -6.98 13.22
C ILE A 45 3.25 -5.78 13.24
N SER A 46 4.42 -5.93 12.60
CA SER A 46 5.43 -4.87 12.57
C SER A 46 4.96 -3.59 11.88
N VAL A 47 4.25 -3.70 10.76
CA VAL A 47 3.70 -2.53 10.07
C VAL A 47 2.68 -1.81 10.93
N LEU A 48 1.80 -2.53 11.61
CA LEU A 48 0.74 -1.97 12.44
C LEU A 48 1.25 -1.26 13.71
N GLU A 49 2.53 -1.37 14.05
CA GLU A 49 3.14 -0.59 15.15
C GLU A 49 3.10 0.92 14.87
N ASP A 50 3.26 1.34 13.59
CA ASP A 50 3.34 2.75 13.21
C ASP A 50 2.43 3.10 12.03
N TYR A 51 2.15 2.16 11.12
CA TYR A 51 1.54 2.40 9.82
C TYR A 51 0.22 1.65 9.62
N PRO A 52 -0.70 2.18 8.80
CA PRO A 52 -1.91 1.47 8.43
C PRO A 52 -1.59 0.28 7.50
N PHE A 53 -2.20 -0.85 7.81
CA PHE A 53 -2.28 -2.04 6.96
C PHE A 53 -3.76 -2.37 6.78
N LEU A 54 -4.27 -2.30 5.53
CA LEU A 54 -5.68 -2.47 5.21
C LEU A 54 -5.91 -3.74 4.38
N VAL A 55 -7.01 -4.42 4.64
CA VAL A 55 -7.49 -5.59 3.90
C VAL A 55 -8.83 -5.25 3.26
N CYS A 56 -8.99 -5.62 2.00
CA CYS A 56 -10.27 -5.63 1.32
C CYS A 56 -10.83 -7.06 1.29
N GLU A 57 -12.06 -7.22 1.72
CA GLU A 57 -12.80 -8.48 1.71
C GLU A 57 -13.95 -8.43 0.69
N ALA A 58 -14.24 -9.57 0.06
CA ALA A 58 -15.46 -9.82 -0.69
C ALA A 58 -16.18 -11.02 -0.11
N GLY A 59 -17.38 -10.79 0.43
CA GLY A 59 -18.12 -11.87 1.11
C GLY A 59 -17.42 -12.46 2.34
N GLY A 60 -16.59 -11.66 3.02
CA GLY A 60 -15.82 -12.09 4.20
C GLY A 60 -14.49 -12.79 3.89
N VAL A 61 -14.10 -12.88 2.62
CA VAL A 61 -12.82 -13.47 2.19
C VAL A 61 -11.87 -12.34 1.76
N PRO A 62 -10.61 -12.28 2.26
CA PRO A 62 -9.61 -11.33 1.78
C PRO A 62 -9.34 -11.50 0.29
N VAL A 63 -9.43 -10.39 -0.46
CA VAL A 63 -9.24 -10.35 -1.92
C VAL A 63 -8.17 -9.36 -2.33
N GLY A 64 -7.64 -8.61 -1.40
CA GLY A 64 -6.56 -7.68 -1.62
C GLY A 64 -6.20 -6.95 -0.34
N TYR A 65 -5.05 -6.32 -0.36
CA TYR A 65 -4.55 -5.54 0.76
C TYR A 65 -3.66 -4.41 0.27
N ALA A 66 -3.51 -3.39 1.10
CA ALA A 66 -2.55 -2.33 0.92
C ALA A 66 -2.00 -1.88 2.27
N TYR A 67 -0.78 -1.42 2.30
CA TYR A 67 -0.15 -0.94 3.52
C TYR A 67 0.80 0.22 3.22
N ALA A 68 1.04 1.01 4.26
CA ALA A 68 2.09 2.00 4.28
C ALA A 68 3.28 1.48 5.07
N HIS A 69 4.46 1.98 4.77
CA HIS A 69 5.68 1.68 5.51
C HIS A 69 6.67 2.84 5.43
N ARG A 70 7.72 2.76 6.24
CA ARG A 70 8.77 3.78 6.27
C ARG A 70 9.45 3.89 4.91
N TYR A 71 9.51 5.10 4.35
CA TYR A 71 10.18 5.37 3.08
C TYR A 71 11.70 5.21 3.20
N ARG A 72 12.32 5.82 4.23
CA ARG A 72 13.78 5.76 4.49
C ARG A 72 14.08 5.82 5.98
N VAL A 73 15.24 5.30 6.39
CA VAL A 73 15.58 5.06 7.81
C VAL A 73 15.91 6.33 8.60
N ARG A 74 16.35 7.44 7.93
CA ARG A 74 16.80 8.65 8.63
C ARG A 74 15.63 9.52 9.06
N ALA A 75 15.68 10.11 10.26
CA ALA A 75 14.63 10.93 10.86
C ALA A 75 14.16 12.12 9.99
N ALA A 76 15.01 12.66 9.13
CA ALA A 76 14.61 13.70 8.17
C ALA A 76 13.50 13.25 7.20
N TYR A 77 13.20 11.95 7.09
CA TYR A 77 12.14 11.35 6.27
C TYR A 77 10.92 10.92 7.09
N ASP A 78 10.79 11.31 8.36
CA ASP A 78 9.70 10.83 9.23
C ASP A 78 8.31 11.32 8.78
N TRP A 79 8.24 12.34 7.91
CA TRP A 79 6.99 12.80 7.27
C TRP A 79 6.74 12.18 5.89
N ASP A 80 7.56 11.23 5.48
CA ASP A 80 7.48 10.51 4.21
C ASP A 80 7.08 9.06 4.46
N SER A 81 6.19 8.52 3.61
CA SER A 81 5.80 7.10 3.67
C SER A 81 5.74 6.52 2.27
N GLU A 82 5.89 5.20 2.15
CA GLU A 82 5.75 4.46 0.90
C GLU A 82 4.58 3.49 0.98
N LEU A 83 3.85 3.33 -0.14
CA LEU A 83 2.67 2.47 -0.23
C LEU A 83 2.93 1.24 -1.10
N SER A 84 2.25 0.15 -0.73
CA SER A 84 2.17 -1.07 -1.53
C SER A 84 0.72 -1.57 -1.60
N VAL A 85 0.32 -2.17 -2.72
CA VAL A 85 -0.99 -2.80 -2.92
C VAL A 85 -0.86 -4.08 -3.73
N TYR A 86 -1.58 -5.12 -3.29
CA TYR A 86 -1.64 -6.42 -3.97
C TYR A 86 -3.08 -6.94 -3.94
N LEU A 87 -3.53 -7.50 -5.06
CA LEU A 87 -4.90 -7.96 -5.25
C LEU A 87 -4.90 -9.38 -5.81
N ALA A 88 -5.86 -10.18 -5.40
CA ALA A 88 -6.17 -11.42 -6.09
C ALA A 88 -6.56 -11.12 -7.55
N PRO A 89 -6.08 -11.89 -8.54
CA PRO A 89 -6.24 -11.58 -9.97
C PRO A 89 -7.69 -11.31 -10.40
N GLU A 90 -8.63 -12.08 -9.87
CA GLU A 90 -10.07 -11.98 -10.19
C GLU A 90 -10.75 -10.73 -9.64
N HIS A 91 -10.06 -9.97 -8.78
CA HIS A 91 -10.54 -8.70 -8.21
C HIS A 91 -9.81 -7.46 -8.75
N GLN A 92 -8.89 -7.66 -9.69
CA GLN A 92 -8.25 -6.55 -10.42
C GLN A 92 -9.22 -5.87 -11.38
N GLY A 93 -8.96 -4.60 -11.71
CA GLY A 93 -9.80 -3.83 -12.64
C GLY A 93 -11.19 -3.46 -12.13
N ARG A 94 -11.50 -3.71 -10.84
CA ARG A 94 -12.80 -3.46 -10.21
C ARG A 94 -12.81 -2.24 -9.27
N GLY A 95 -11.76 -1.44 -9.26
CA GLY A 95 -11.63 -0.29 -8.35
C GLY A 95 -11.06 -0.63 -6.97
N VAL A 96 -10.85 -1.91 -6.61
CA VAL A 96 -10.36 -2.34 -5.28
C VAL A 96 -9.02 -1.68 -4.93
N GLY A 97 -8.05 -1.69 -5.85
CA GLY A 97 -6.74 -1.07 -5.60
C GLY A 97 -6.83 0.43 -5.38
N LYS A 98 -7.68 1.13 -6.15
CA LYS A 98 -7.93 2.56 -5.98
C LYS A 98 -8.56 2.86 -4.61
N ALA A 99 -9.56 2.10 -4.21
CA ALA A 99 -10.25 2.29 -2.93
C ALA A 99 -9.30 2.04 -1.74
N LEU A 100 -8.48 0.98 -1.78
CA LEU A 100 -7.47 0.69 -0.77
C LEU A 100 -6.42 1.82 -0.66
N TYR A 101 -5.88 2.31 -1.79
CA TYR A 101 -4.93 3.40 -1.79
C TYR A 101 -5.55 4.71 -1.30
N SER A 102 -6.79 5.02 -1.76
CA SER A 102 -7.50 6.20 -1.27
C SER A 102 -7.74 6.15 0.24
N ALA A 103 -8.07 4.97 0.80
CA ALA A 103 -8.21 4.80 2.23
C ALA A 103 -6.89 5.02 2.98
N LEU A 104 -5.77 4.48 2.46
CA LEU A 104 -4.45 4.73 3.04
C LEU A 104 -4.08 6.22 3.01
N LEU A 105 -4.30 6.90 1.88
CA LEU A 105 -4.00 8.34 1.73
C LEU A 105 -4.80 9.19 2.74
N ASP A 106 -6.09 8.89 2.92
CA ASP A 106 -6.91 9.58 3.92
C ASP A 106 -6.37 9.36 5.34
N ILE A 107 -6.02 8.11 5.71
CA ILE A 107 -5.50 7.78 7.03
C ILE A 107 -4.12 8.42 7.25
N LEU A 108 -3.21 8.36 6.27
CA LEU A 108 -1.89 8.99 6.35
C LEU A 108 -1.98 10.51 6.47
N SER A 109 -2.99 11.14 5.84
CA SER A 109 -3.27 12.56 6.02
C SER A 109 -3.67 12.87 7.46
N ILE A 110 -4.47 12.03 8.11
CA ILE A 110 -4.84 12.15 9.53
C ILE A 110 -3.62 11.96 10.43
N GLN A 111 -2.71 11.03 10.10
CA GLN A 111 -1.47 10.81 10.82
C GLN A 111 -0.49 12.00 10.73
N GLY A 112 -0.58 12.82 9.69
CA GLY A 112 0.31 13.97 9.49
C GLY A 112 1.41 13.77 8.44
N TYR A 113 1.39 12.69 7.66
CA TYR A 113 2.34 12.48 6.56
C TYR A 113 2.20 13.54 5.48
N VAL A 114 3.33 13.94 4.87
CA VAL A 114 3.40 15.01 3.87
C VAL A 114 3.66 14.46 2.46
N ASN A 115 4.68 13.62 2.29
CA ASN A 115 4.97 13.01 1.00
C ASN A 115 4.69 11.51 1.05
N ILE A 116 4.00 11.05 0.01
CA ILE A 116 3.72 9.63 -0.16
C ILE A 116 4.40 9.16 -1.43
N TYR A 117 5.10 8.05 -1.32
CA TYR A 117 5.83 7.42 -2.41
C TYR A 117 5.16 6.10 -2.81
N GLY A 118 5.35 5.72 -4.07
CA GLY A 118 5.08 4.39 -4.57
C GLY A 118 6.17 4.00 -5.54
N THR A 119 6.67 2.78 -5.42
CA THR A 119 7.66 2.22 -6.35
C THR A 119 7.02 1.18 -7.25
N VAL A 120 7.29 1.26 -8.53
CA VAL A 120 6.68 0.41 -9.55
C VAL A 120 7.78 -0.19 -10.44
N SER A 121 7.88 -1.53 -10.46
CA SER A 121 8.68 -2.22 -11.48
C SER A 121 8.03 -2.00 -12.84
N VAL A 122 8.75 -1.39 -13.77
CA VAL A 122 8.19 -1.00 -15.07
C VAL A 122 8.76 -1.85 -16.22
N PRO A 123 7.94 -2.12 -17.27
CA PRO A 123 6.58 -1.60 -17.49
C PRO A 123 5.52 -2.33 -16.63
N ASN A 124 4.64 -1.57 -16.00
CA ASN A 124 3.47 -2.08 -15.27
C ASN A 124 2.28 -1.13 -15.44
N PRO A 125 1.66 -1.11 -16.63
CA PRO A 125 0.61 -0.14 -16.96
C PRO A 125 -0.56 -0.09 -15.97
N PRO A 126 -1.02 -1.20 -15.36
CA PRO A 126 -2.07 -1.10 -14.32
C PRO A 126 -1.65 -0.32 -13.09
N SER A 127 -0.43 -0.53 -12.59
CA SER A 127 0.10 0.19 -11.42
C SER A 127 0.42 1.65 -11.74
N GLU A 128 1.03 1.91 -12.90
CA GLU A 128 1.32 3.27 -13.38
C GLU A 128 0.03 4.10 -13.45
N ARG A 129 -1.04 3.58 -14.11
CA ARG A 129 -2.35 4.25 -14.17
C ARG A 129 -3.00 4.45 -12.79
N LEU A 130 -2.80 3.52 -11.86
CA LEU A 130 -3.31 3.66 -10.49
C LEU A 130 -2.67 4.88 -9.80
N HIS A 131 -1.33 4.98 -9.86
CA HIS A 131 -0.60 6.10 -9.24
C HIS A 131 -0.97 7.43 -9.90
N GLU A 132 -0.91 7.51 -11.23
CA GLU A 132 -1.27 8.73 -11.97
C GLU A 132 -2.71 9.16 -11.72
N GLY A 133 -3.65 8.20 -11.71
CA GLY A 133 -5.08 8.43 -11.45
C GLY A 133 -5.39 8.89 -10.02
N LEU A 134 -4.47 8.71 -9.09
CA LEU A 134 -4.53 9.21 -7.71
C LEU A 134 -3.73 10.51 -7.52
N GLY A 135 -3.14 11.06 -8.58
CA GLY A 135 -2.40 12.31 -8.56
C GLY A 135 -0.91 12.18 -8.23
N PHE A 136 -0.40 10.97 -8.13
CA PHE A 136 1.04 10.77 -8.03
C PHE A 136 1.74 11.22 -9.33
N GLN A 137 2.92 11.77 -9.18
CA GLN A 137 3.77 12.19 -10.29
C GLN A 137 5.02 11.32 -10.34
N LEU A 138 5.41 10.88 -11.53
CA LEU A 138 6.68 10.21 -11.76
C LEU A 138 7.82 11.20 -11.42
N VAL A 139 8.69 10.80 -10.49
CA VAL A 139 9.85 11.62 -10.08
C VAL A 139 11.08 11.24 -10.88
N TYR A 140 11.39 9.95 -10.95
CA TYR A 140 12.48 9.39 -11.74
C TYR A 140 12.31 7.88 -11.93
N THR A 141 13.09 7.32 -12.85
CA THR A 141 13.20 5.88 -13.04
C THR A 141 14.64 5.44 -12.85
N ASP A 142 14.85 4.49 -11.96
CA ASP A 142 16.12 3.80 -11.75
C ASP A 142 16.25 2.70 -12.82
N VAL A 143 17.11 2.95 -13.80
CA VAL A 143 17.28 2.03 -14.95
C VAL A 143 18.18 0.87 -14.56
N LYS A 144 17.73 -0.36 -14.83
CA LYS A 144 18.48 -1.60 -14.57
C LYS A 144 18.95 -1.74 -13.11
N THR A 145 18.05 -1.41 -12.16
CA THR A 145 18.39 -1.39 -10.74
C THR A 145 18.18 -2.75 -10.06
N GLY A 146 17.33 -3.63 -10.59
CA GLY A 146 17.06 -4.96 -10.04
C GLY A 146 17.30 -6.10 -11.02
N TRP A 147 17.90 -7.21 -10.56
CA TRP A 147 18.07 -8.42 -11.34
C TRP A 147 17.06 -9.48 -10.94
N LYS A 148 16.17 -9.88 -11.83
CA LYS A 148 15.18 -10.92 -11.57
C LYS A 148 14.76 -11.63 -12.85
N LEU A 149 14.44 -12.93 -12.78
CA LEU A 149 13.98 -13.75 -13.90
C LEU A 149 14.88 -13.65 -15.16
N GLY A 150 16.22 -13.55 -14.94
CA GLY A 150 17.20 -13.54 -16.02
C GLY A 150 17.36 -12.21 -16.75
N ARG A 151 16.82 -11.11 -16.21
CA ARG A 151 16.98 -9.76 -16.78
C ARG A 151 17.08 -8.64 -15.76
N TRP A 152 17.65 -7.51 -16.17
CA TRP A 152 17.63 -6.27 -15.42
C TRP A 152 16.26 -5.59 -15.55
N LEU A 153 15.75 -5.10 -14.44
CA LEU A 153 14.45 -4.42 -14.35
C LEU A 153 14.66 -2.97 -13.94
N ASP A 154 13.78 -2.11 -14.45
CA ASP A 154 13.72 -0.70 -14.10
C ASP A 154 12.68 -0.50 -12.99
N LEU A 155 12.93 0.49 -12.12
CA LEU A 155 12.04 0.85 -11.01
C LEU A 155 11.68 2.32 -11.10
N ALA A 156 10.39 2.60 -11.31
CA ALA A 156 9.84 3.96 -11.35
C ALA A 156 9.44 4.40 -9.94
N TYR A 157 9.78 5.63 -9.58
CA TYR A 157 9.44 6.26 -8.31
C TYR A 157 8.39 7.33 -8.53
N TYR A 158 7.22 7.13 -7.97
CA TYR A 158 6.10 8.06 -7.96
C TYR A 158 5.99 8.77 -6.62
N ARG A 159 5.59 10.05 -6.62
CA ARG A 159 5.37 10.84 -5.40
C ARG A 159 4.07 11.61 -5.48
N LEU A 160 3.35 11.65 -4.36
CA LEU A 160 2.21 12.52 -4.10
C LEU A 160 2.55 13.41 -2.90
N GLN A 161 2.41 14.72 -3.04
CA GLN A 161 2.38 15.63 -1.90
C GLN A 161 0.97 15.63 -1.32
N LEU A 162 0.80 15.06 -0.12
CA LEU A 162 -0.50 14.87 0.51
C LEU A 162 -0.96 16.09 1.32
N ARG A 163 0.00 16.84 1.89
CA ARG A 163 -0.23 18.03 2.72
C ARG A 163 0.76 19.13 2.36
N PRO A 164 0.42 20.41 2.66
CA PRO A 164 1.39 21.51 2.53
C PRO A 164 2.64 21.30 3.38
N TYR A 165 3.76 21.88 2.94
CA TYR A 165 4.99 21.91 3.74
C TYR A 165 4.87 23.00 4.81
N GLU A 166 4.84 22.58 6.09
CA GLU A 166 4.86 23.48 7.23
C GLU A 166 6.30 23.82 7.63
N PRO A 167 6.58 25.07 8.08
CA PRO A 167 7.94 25.44 8.53
C PRO A 167 8.45 24.64 9.73
N ALA A 168 7.53 24.16 10.57
CA ALA A 168 7.80 23.31 11.75
C ALA A 168 6.69 22.25 11.83
N PRO A 169 6.80 21.13 11.08
CA PRO A 169 5.76 20.13 11.07
C PRO A 169 5.72 19.39 12.41
N GLU A 170 4.51 19.16 12.93
CA GLU A 170 4.30 18.31 14.09
C GLU A 170 4.70 16.86 13.79
N PRO A 171 5.17 16.10 14.78
CA PRO A 171 5.45 14.68 14.60
C PRO A 171 4.23 13.93 14.09
N VAL A 172 4.44 12.93 13.24
CA VAL A 172 3.36 12.06 12.77
C VAL A 172 2.78 11.24 13.91
N THR A 173 1.47 11.03 13.88
CA THR A 173 0.77 10.20 14.87
C THR A 173 0.85 8.74 14.46
N PRO A 174 1.39 7.81 15.27
CA PRO A 174 1.38 6.38 14.97
C PRO A 174 -0.04 5.84 14.74
N PHE A 175 -0.20 4.88 13.83
CA PHE A 175 -1.50 4.34 13.47
C PHE A 175 -2.34 3.84 14.67
N PRO A 176 -1.78 3.12 15.67
CA PRO A 176 -2.55 2.68 16.83
C PRO A 176 -3.07 3.81 17.74
N ALA A 177 -2.51 5.00 17.62
CA ALA A 177 -2.94 6.16 18.41
C ALA A 177 -4.08 6.96 17.75
N LEU A 178 -4.48 6.59 16.54
CA LEU A 178 -5.62 7.22 15.86
C LEU A 178 -6.94 6.80 16.48
N ASP A 179 -7.95 7.67 16.36
CA ASP A 179 -9.34 7.31 16.68
C ASP A 179 -9.82 6.19 15.74
N THR A 180 -10.12 5.04 16.33
CA THR A 180 -10.60 3.85 15.62
C THR A 180 -11.89 4.15 14.83
N SER A 181 -12.77 4.99 15.35
CA SER A 181 -14.02 5.33 14.65
C SER A 181 -13.76 6.14 13.38
N ALA A 182 -12.81 7.07 13.41
CA ALA A 182 -12.38 7.83 12.24
C ALA A 182 -11.76 6.92 11.18
N VAL A 183 -10.89 5.98 11.58
CA VAL A 183 -10.29 4.99 10.66
C VAL A 183 -11.37 4.12 10.02
N MET A 184 -12.33 3.62 10.81
CA MET A 184 -13.40 2.77 10.29
C MET A 184 -14.32 3.54 9.32
N ALA A 185 -14.66 4.80 9.62
CA ALA A 185 -15.44 5.65 8.72
C ALA A 185 -14.75 5.88 7.36
N VAL A 186 -13.42 6.05 7.35
CA VAL A 186 -12.64 6.10 6.11
C VAL A 186 -12.77 4.79 5.34
N CYS A 187 -12.55 3.65 6.00
CA CYS A 187 -12.63 2.34 5.39
C CYS A 187 -14.00 2.05 4.76
N GLU A 188 -15.08 2.36 5.48
CA GLU A 188 -16.46 2.17 5.01
C GLU A 188 -16.75 3.01 3.78
N ARG A 189 -16.48 4.32 3.84
CA ARG A 189 -16.68 5.25 2.72
C ARG A 189 -15.94 4.80 1.46
N ARG A 190 -14.66 4.37 1.59
CA ARG A 190 -13.86 3.93 0.45
C ARG A 190 -14.28 2.57 -0.10
N ALA A 191 -14.83 1.69 0.74
CA ALA A 191 -15.38 0.42 0.26
C ALA A 191 -16.62 0.61 -0.62
N GLU A 192 -17.45 1.63 -0.37
CA GLU A 192 -18.64 1.97 -1.19
C GLU A 192 -18.27 2.41 -2.62
N GLU A 193 -17.05 2.90 -2.84
CA GLU A 193 -16.56 3.33 -4.17
C GLU A 193 -16.19 2.13 -5.08
N ILE A 194 -16.16 0.88 -4.55
CA ILE A 194 -15.74 -0.29 -5.31
C ILE A 194 -16.90 -0.79 -6.18
N GLY A 195 -16.70 -0.81 -7.48
CA GLY A 195 -17.67 -1.34 -8.45
C GLY A 195 -18.74 -0.35 -8.90
N GLY A 196 -18.55 0.97 -8.58
CA GLY A 196 -19.36 2.08 -9.11
C GLY A 196 -18.89 2.54 -10.49
#